data_d8e289b2112febd47b349a5e2404cb72
#
_entry.id   d8e289b2112febd47b349a5e2404cb72
#
_cell.length_a   1.000
_cell.length_b   1.000
_cell.length_c   1.000
_cell.angle_alpha   90.00
_cell.angle_beta   90.00
_cell.angle_gamma   90.00
#
_symmetry.space_group_name_H-M   'P 1'
#
loop_
_entity.id
_entity.type
_entity.pdbx_description
1 polymer ?
#
loop_
_entity_poly.entity_id
_entity_poly.type
_entity_poly.pdbx_seq_one_letter_code
_entity_poly.pdbx_strand_id
1 'polypeptide(L)'
;APVLLLFLPYRVVTGTPLTTYHGTQVFTALFIGGMLALLWFLAKRFFRDMPLSVFFSLWGAFSLMSVWYCSAAPAQYCTAISSALCVEVWSLFFFAQAVWGGHREGPSLALGTLGSLLGALAFGCRPTVALANLLAVPLFAYYVRGKRLGWRLLGQTALVLLPYVLVGAGLMAYNYVRFESPFEFGQSYQLTVADQSAYGSLFSQVSLGRLVKETVKNFFYVARP
;
A
#
# COMPACT_ATOMS: atom_id res chain seq x y z
N ALA A 1 -11.14 -0.86 -2.62
CA ALA A 1 -10.49 -0.26 -3.80
C ALA A 1 -10.29 -1.24 -4.97
N PRO A 2 -10.00 -2.58 -4.79
CA PRO A 2 -9.77 -3.48 -5.93
C PRO A 2 -10.93 -3.52 -6.92
N VAL A 3 -12.16 -3.40 -6.46
CA VAL A 3 -13.35 -3.36 -7.31
C VAL A 3 -13.31 -2.18 -8.29
N LEU A 4 -12.98 -0.99 -7.79
CA LEU A 4 -12.89 0.23 -8.61
C LEU A 4 -11.67 0.23 -9.53
N LEU A 5 -10.57 -0.41 -9.13
CA LEU A 5 -9.33 -0.42 -9.90
C LEU A 5 -9.33 -1.42 -11.06
N LEU A 6 -9.96 -2.57 -10.89
CA LEU A 6 -9.89 -3.66 -11.86
C LEU A 6 -11.25 -4.23 -12.25
N PHE A 7 -12.06 -4.67 -11.29
CA PHE A 7 -13.28 -5.43 -11.57
C PHE A 7 -14.34 -4.62 -12.30
N LEU A 8 -14.57 -3.37 -11.85
CA LEU A 8 -15.55 -2.48 -12.49
C LEU A 8 -15.09 -2.03 -13.88
N PRO A 9 -13.86 -1.52 -14.09
CA PRO A 9 -13.41 -1.18 -15.45
C PRO A 9 -13.42 -2.37 -16.40
N TYR A 10 -13.00 -3.55 -15.94
CA TYR A 10 -13.04 -4.76 -16.75
C TYR A 10 -14.47 -5.09 -17.18
N ARG A 11 -15.43 -5.09 -16.24
CA ARG A 11 -16.84 -5.35 -16.54
C ARG A 11 -17.44 -4.33 -17.52
N VAL A 12 -17.09 -3.05 -17.38
CA VAL A 12 -17.57 -1.99 -18.28
C VAL A 12 -17.04 -2.18 -19.70
N VAL A 13 -15.78 -2.60 -19.85
CA VAL A 13 -15.15 -2.79 -21.17
C VAL A 13 -15.57 -4.09 -21.84
N THR A 14 -15.65 -5.20 -21.08
CA THR A 14 -15.86 -6.55 -21.64
C THR A 14 -17.30 -7.03 -21.56
N GLY A 15 -18.16 -6.37 -20.77
CA GLY A 15 -19.52 -6.81 -20.47
C GLY A 15 -19.60 -8.04 -19.55
N THR A 16 -18.47 -8.67 -19.21
CA THR A 16 -18.40 -9.90 -18.40
C THR A 16 -17.76 -9.66 -17.04
N PRO A 17 -18.19 -10.35 -15.97
CA PRO A 17 -17.55 -10.23 -14.67
C PRO A 17 -16.18 -10.94 -14.65
N LEU A 18 -15.17 -10.26 -14.13
CA LEU A 18 -13.87 -10.86 -13.84
C LEU A 18 -13.99 -11.74 -12.59
N THR A 19 -13.43 -12.96 -12.64
CA THR A 19 -13.40 -13.82 -11.44
C THR A 19 -12.35 -13.32 -10.44
N THR A 20 -12.58 -13.59 -9.17
CA THR A 20 -11.63 -13.28 -8.08
C THR A 20 -10.27 -13.92 -8.33
N TYR A 21 -10.25 -15.14 -8.88
CA TYR A 21 -9.03 -15.83 -9.28
C TYR A 21 -8.20 -14.99 -10.25
N HIS A 22 -8.76 -14.63 -11.38
CA HIS A 22 -8.06 -13.84 -12.41
C HIS A 22 -7.68 -12.45 -11.90
N GLY A 23 -8.56 -11.80 -11.13
CA GLY A 23 -8.25 -10.52 -10.50
C GLY A 23 -7.03 -10.58 -9.57
N THR A 24 -6.95 -11.63 -8.75
CA THR A 24 -5.79 -11.86 -7.86
C THR A 24 -4.51 -12.08 -8.67
N GLN A 25 -4.56 -12.86 -9.75
CA GLN A 25 -3.39 -13.10 -10.60
C GLN A 25 -2.90 -11.82 -11.31
N VAL A 26 -3.83 -10.99 -11.80
CA VAL A 26 -3.47 -9.69 -12.40
C VAL A 26 -2.77 -8.79 -11.39
N PHE A 27 -3.31 -8.62 -10.19
CA PHE A 27 -2.67 -7.80 -9.16
C PHE A 27 -1.32 -8.39 -8.73
N THR A 28 -1.20 -9.72 -8.65
CA THR A 28 0.06 -10.39 -8.33
C THR A 28 1.12 -10.13 -9.41
N ALA A 29 0.75 -10.25 -10.69
CA ALA A 29 1.67 -9.97 -11.80
C ALA A 29 2.12 -8.50 -11.80
N LEU A 30 1.19 -7.56 -11.59
CA LEU A 30 1.50 -6.14 -11.49
C LEU A 30 2.37 -5.81 -10.27
N PHE A 31 2.18 -6.50 -9.15
CA PHE A 31 3.06 -6.37 -7.97
C PHE A 31 4.49 -6.85 -8.29
N ILE A 32 4.63 -8.02 -8.90
CA ILE A 32 5.95 -8.57 -9.28
C ILE A 32 6.68 -7.61 -10.24
N GLY A 33 5.96 -7.06 -11.22
CA GLY A 33 6.49 -6.05 -12.13
C GLY A 33 6.86 -4.73 -11.42
N GLY A 34 6.03 -4.27 -10.50
CA GLY A 34 6.30 -3.09 -9.68
C GLY A 34 7.51 -3.27 -8.78
N MET A 35 7.67 -4.46 -8.17
CA MET A 35 8.85 -4.80 -7.37
C MET A 35 10.12 -4.83 -8.23
N LEU A 36 10.05 -5.36 -9.45
CA LEU A 36 11.15 -5.30 -10.39
C LEU A 36 11.55 -3.85 -10.70
N ALA A 37 10.56 -3.01 -11.02
CA ALA A 37 10.79 -1.60 -11.35
C ALA A 37 11.42 -0.83 -10.18
N LEU A 38 10.88 -1.00 -8.97
CA LEU A 38 11.37 -0.36 -7.75
C LEU A 38 12.81 -0.80 -7.43
N LEU A 39 13.06 -2.11 -7.36
CA LEU A 39 14.38 -2.64 -7.03
C LEU A 39 15.40 -2.30 -8.13
N TRP A 40 15.02 -2.35 -9.40
CA TRP A 40 15.89 -1.96 -10.50
C TRP A 40 16.28 -0.48 -10.40
N PHE A 41 15.33 0.39 -10.12
CA PHE A 41 15.59 1.81 -9.93
C PHE A 41 16.54 2.06 -8.76
N LEU A 42 16.31 1.41 -7.60
CA LEU A 42 17.16 1.53 -6.42
C LEU A 42 18.57 0.96 -6.66
N ALA A 43 18.66 -0.21 -7.32
CA ALA A 43 19.94 -0.82 -7.67
C ALA A 43 20.77 0.09 -8.58
N LYS A 44 20.18 0.61 -9.64
CA LYS A 44 20.84 1.56 -10.55
C LYS A 44 21.27 2.85 -9.86
N ARG A 45 20.53 3.31 -8.87
CA ARG A 45 20.79 4.57 -8.18
C ARG A 45 21.86 4.45 -7.10
N PHE A 46 21.81 3.38 -6.30
CA PHE A 46 22.61 3.25 -5.08
C PHE A 46 23.65 2.11 -5.13
N PHE A 47 23.43 1.10 -5.96
CA PHE A 47 24.24 -0.12 -6.01
C PHE A 47 24.65 -0.44 -7.44
N ARG A 48 25.37 0.49 -8.10
CA ARG A 48 25.70 0.39 -9.54
C ARG A 48 26.47 -0.88 -9.94
N ASP A 49 27.29 -1.38 -9.03
CA ASP A 49 28.14 -2.55 -9.26
C ASP A 49 27.51 -3.87 -8.77
N MET A 50 26.20 -3.85 -8.45
CA MET A 50 25.51 -5.07 -8.00
C MET A 50 25.46 -6.11 -9.12
N PRO A 51 25.96 -7.34 -8.86
CA PRO A 51 25.83 -8.45 -9.81
C PRO A 51 24.37 -8.76 -10.13
N LEU A 52 24.08 -9.07 -11.40
CA LEU A 52 22.71 -9.41 -11.82
C LEU A 52 22.15 -10.62 -11.08
N SER A 53 23.00 -11.59 -10.74
CA SER A 53 22.58 -12.76 -9.94
C SER A 53 22.06 -12.38 -8.58
N VAL A 54 22.74 -11.46 -7.88
CA VAL A 54 22.29 -10.93 -6.58
C VAL A 54 20.99 -10.13 -6.75
N PHE A 55 20.91 -9.30 -7.78
CA PHE A 55 19.71 -8.53 -8.08
C PHE A 55 18.49 -9.43 -8.30
N PHE A 56 18.59 -10.44 -9.16
CA PHE A 56 17.47 -11.35 -9.44
C PHE A 56 17.13 -12.24 -8.25
N SER A 57 18.10 -12.62 -7.42
CA SER A 57 17.85 -13.33 -6.17
C SER A 57 17.04 -12.48 -5.18
N LEU A 58 17.41 -11.22 -5.00
CA LEU A 58 16.66 -10.27 -4.16
C LEU A 58 15.26 -10.02 -4.71
N TRP A 59 15.15 -9.73 -6.01
CA TRP A 59 13.85 -9.52 -6.64
C TRP A 59 12.95 -10.75 -6.50
N GLY A 60 13.46 -11.95 -6.75
CA GLY A 60 12.71 -13.20 -6.57
C GLY A 60 12.28 -13.42 -5.13
N ALA A 61 13.18 -13.21 -4.16
CA ALA A 61 12.87 -13.34 -2.75
C ALA A 61 11.76 -12.37 -2.32
N PHE A 62 11.91 -11.07 -2.59
CA PHE A 62 10.91 -10.07 -2.20
C PHE A 62 9.58 -10.23 -2.93
N SER A 63 9.59 -10.60 -4.21
CA SER A 63 8.38 -10.77 -5.00
C SER A 63 7.63 -12.03 -4.60
N LEU A 64 8.31 -13.19 -4.58
CA LEU A 64 7.65 -14.48 -4.38
C LEU A 64 7.19 -14.68 -2.93
N MET A 65 8.01 -14.34 -1.93
CA MET A 65 7.64 -14.52 -0.53
C MET A 65 6.41 -13.69 -0.14
N SER A 66 6.23 -12.51 -0.77
CA SER A 66 5.10 -11.64 -0.45
C SER A 66 3.77 -12.13 -1.02
N VAL A 67 3.77 -12.82 -2.15
CA VAL A 67 2.53 -13.19 -2.88
C VAL A 67 2.34 -14.70 -3.08
N TRP A 68 3.26 -15.51 -2.57
CA TRP A 68 3.18 -16.98 -2.70
C TRP A 68 1.81 -17.54 -2.32
N TYR A 69 1.33 -17.18 -1.13
CA TYR A 69 0.04 -17.65 -0.63
C TYR A 69 -1.12 -17.20 -1.54
N CYS A 70 -1.11 -15.95 -1.99
CA CYS A 70 -2.14 -15.42 -2.87
C CYS A 70 -2.16 -16.10 -4.24
N SER A 71 -1.01 -16.58 -4.74
CA SER A 71 -0.90 -17.26 -6.01
C SER A 71 -1.30 -18.73 -5.91
N ALA A 72 -0.96 -19.39 -4.81
CA ALA A 72 -1.23 -20.80 -4.59
C ALA A 72 -2.71 -21.09 -4.26
N ALA A 73 -3.36 -20.20 -3.50
CA ALA A 73 -4.75 -20.34 -3.10
C ALA A 73 -5.50 -19.00 -3.24
N PRO A 74 -5.77 -18.54 -4.47
CA PRO A 74 -6.40 -17.23 -4.72
C PRO A 74 -7.86 -17.24 -4.29
N ALA A 75 -8.10 -16.80 -3.07
CA ALA A 75 -9.41 -16.56 -2.48
C ALA A 75 -9.74 -15.06 -2.48
N GLN A 76 -10.98 -14.71 -2.18
CA GLN A 76 -11.42 -13.31 -2.08
C GLN A 76 -10.55 -12.48 -1.13
N TYR A 77 -10.11 -13.07 -0.04
CA TYR A 77 -9.18 -12.47 0.92
C TYR A 77 -7.80 -12.13 0.30
N CYS A 78 -7.32 -13.00 -0.59
CA CYS A 78 -6.05 -12.79 -1.30
C CYS A 78 -6.11 -11.64 -2.29
N THR A 79 -7.27 -11.36 -2.89
CA THR A 79 -7.45 -10.20 -3.77
C THR A 79 -7.20 -8.88 -3.04
N ALA A 80 -7.66 -8.77 -1.80
CA ALA A 80 -7.42 -7.57 -0.98
C ALA A 80 -5.93 -7.40 -0.66
N ILE A 81 -5.20 -8.50 -0.40
CA ILE A 81 -3.76 -8.46 -0.11
C ILE A 81 -2.98 -8.12 -1.38
N SER A 82 -3.18 -8.87 -2.47
CA SER A 82 -2.43 -8.69 -3.72
C SER A 82 -2.66 -7.31 -4.33
N SER A 83 -3.90 -6.80 -4.29
CA SER A 83 -4.20 -5.45 -4.77
C SER A 83 -3.55 -4.37 -3.91
N ALA A 84 -3.53 -4.53 -2.58
CA ALA A 84 -2.86 -3.59 -1.69
C ALA A 84 -1.35 -3.58 -1.92
N LEU A 85 -0.70 -4.76 -1.99
CA LEU A 85 0.73 -4.88 -2.30
C LEU A 85 1.07 -4.28 -3.68
N CYS A 86 0.21 -4.52 -4.67
CA CYS A 86 0.38 -3.96 -6.02
C CYS A 86 0.42 -2.42 -5.98
N VAL A 87 -0.63 -1.78 -5.45
CA VAL A 87 -0.68 -0.32 -5.45
C VAL A 87 0.37 0.30 -4.53
N GLU A 88 0.74 -0.38 -3.45
CA GLU A 88 1.77 0.08 -2.51
C GLU A 88 3.17 0.07 -3.14
N VAL A 89 3.56 -1.00 -3.84
CA VAL A 89 4.88 -1.05 -4.47
C VAL A 89 5.02 0.01 -5.57
N TRP A 90 3.97 0.25 -6.35
CA TRP A 90 3.96 1.31 -7.34
C TRP A 90 3.96 2.71 -6.69
N SER A 91 3.28 2.88 -5.54
CA SER A 91 3.36 4.10 -4.75
C SER A 91 4.81 4.41 -4.36
N LEU A 92 5.50 3.44 -3.75
CA LEU A 92 6.90 3.60 -3.34
C LEU A 92 7.82 3.85 -4.54
N PHE A 93 7.59 3.17 -5.68
CA PHE A 93 8.33 3.41 -6.90
C PHE A 93 8.18 4.86 -7.40
N PHE A 94 6.95 5.39 -7.45
CA PHE A 94 6.73 6.76 -7.89
C PHE A 94 7.27 7.79 -6.90
N PHE A 95 7.21 7.55 -5.60
CA PHE A 95 7.87 8.40 -4.61
C PHE A 95 9.39 8.40 -4.78
N ALA A 96 10.01 7.23 -4.96
CA ALA A 96 11.43 7.12 -5.20
C ALA A 96 11.83 7.86 -6.49
N GLN A 97 11.07 7.69 -7.56
CA GLN A 97 11.24 8.40 -8.82
C GLN A 97 11.04 9.92 -8.66
N ALA A 98 10.04 10.35 -7.89
CA ALA A 98 9.79 11.76 -7.64
C ALA A 98 10.99 12.45 -6.99
N VAL A 99 11.60 11.78 -5.99
CA VAL A 99 12.71 12.35 -5.20
C VAL A 99 14.07 12.18 -5.88
N TRP A 100 14.33 11.02 -6.49
CA TRP A 100 15.65 10.63 -6.97
C TRP A 100 15.76 10.48 -8.50
N GLY A 101 14.68 10.73 -9.23
CA GLY A 101 14.62 10.55 -10.69
C GLY A 101 15.46 11.54 -11.52
N GLY A 102 16.21 12.46 -10.91
CA GLY A 102 17.12 13.37 -11.60
C GLY A 102 16.43 14.49 -12.38
N HIS A 103 15.26 14.92 -11.92
CA HIS A 103 14.51 16.03 -12.54
C HIS A 103 15.27 17.37 -12.38
N ARG A 104 15.37 18.15 -13.48
CA ARG A 104 16.15 19.39 -13.52
C ARG A 104 15.66 20.48 -12.55
N GLU A 105 14.36 20.52 -12.26
CA GLU A 105 13.74 21.56 -11.43
C GLU A 105 13.43 21.12 -10.00
N GLY A 106 13.98 20.00 -9.57
CA GLY A 106 13.69 19.39 -8.27
C GLY A 106 12.72 18.21 -8.39
N PRO A 107 12.18 17.68 -7.28
CA PRO A 107 11.31 16.52 -7.31
C PRO A 107 10.05 16.73 -8.14
N SER A 108 9.66 15.72 -8.88
CA SER A 108 8.46 15.75 -9.71
C SER A 108 7.20 15.70 -8.83
N LEU A 109 6.44 16.80 -8.83
CA LEU A 109 5.15 16.86 -8.12
C LEU A 109 4.15 15.86 -8.68
N ALA A 110 4.11 15.69 -9.99
CA ALA A 110 3.20 14.75 -10.65
C ALA A 110 3.45 13.31 -10.18
N LEU A 111 4.71 12.87 -10.14
CA LEU A 111 5.06 11.53 -9.64
C LEU A 111 4.80 11.40 -8.14
N GLY A 112 5.08 12.45 -7.35
CA GLY A 112 4.76 12.48 -5.93
C GLY A 112 3.26 12.36 -5.66
N THR A 113 2.43 13.10 -6.41
CA THR A 113 0.96 13.05 -6.31
C THR A 113 0.42 11.68 -6.76
N LEU A 114 0.98 11.09 -7.82
CA LEU A 114 0.62 9.74 -8.26
C LEU A 114 1.00 8.68 -7.22
N GLY A 115 2.19 8.80 -6.62
CA GLY A 115 2.60 7.94 -5.50
C GLY A 115 1.63 8.03 -4.33
N SER A 116 1.23 9.25 -3.94
CA SER A 116 0.25 9.48 -2.87
C SER A 116 -1.13 8.90 -3.19
N LEU A 117 -1.59 9.01 -4.44
CA LEU A 117 -2.86 8.42 -4.85
C LEU A 117 -2.86 6.90 -4.69
N LEU A 118 -1.80 6.24 -5.19
CA LEU A 118 -1.67 4.79 -5.06
C LEU A 118 -1.53 4.35 -3.61
N GLY A 119 -0.73 5.06 -2.80
CA GLY A 119 -0.59 4.79 -1.38
C GLY A 119 -1.92 4.97 -0.60
N ALA A 120 -2.70 5.99 -0.93
CA ALA A 120 -4.03 6.18 -0.37
C ALA A 120 -5.00 5.05 -0.76
N LEU A 121 -4.94 4.59 -2.02
CA LEU A 121 -5.74 3.45 -2.49
C LEU A 121 -5.34 2.13 -1.82
N ALA A 122 -4.07 1.96 -1.41
CA ALA A 122 -3.62 0.81 -0.63
C ALA A 122 -4.39 0.71 0.70
N PHE A 123 -4.66 1.83 1.36
CA PHE A 123 -5.48 1.85 2.56
C PHE A 123 -6.90 1.31 2.29
N GLY A 124 -7.51 1.69 1.17
CA GLY A 124 -8.82 1.19 0.75
C GLY A 124 -8.83 -0.28 0.27
N CYS A 125 -7.67 -0.86 0.00
CA CYS A 125 -7.53 -2.30 -0.29
C CYS A 125 -7.34 -3.10 1.00
N ARG A 126 -6.34 -2.70 1.81
CA ARG A 126 -6.00 -3.33 3.09
C ARG A 126 -5.23 -2.35 3.98
N PRO A 127 -5.84 -1.81 5.04
CA PRO A 127 -5.22 -0.79 5.90
C PRO A 127 -3.86 -1.19 6.49
N THR A 128 -3.67 -2.48 6.82
CA THR A 128 -2.41 -2.99 7.37
C THR A 128 -1.24 -2.90 6.40
N VAL A 129 -1.48 -3.09 5.09
CA VAL A 129 -0.44 -2.97 4.04
C VAL A 129 -0.08 -1.49 3.84
N ALA A 130 -1.05 -0.60 3.94
CA ALA A 130 -0.82 0.83 3.81
C ALA A 130 0.14 1.42 4.86
N LEU A 131 0.45 0.69 5.95
CA LEU A 131 1.51 1.07 6.88
C LEU A 131 2.89 1.17 6.19
N ALA A 132 3.09 0.46 5.08
CA ALA A 132 4.31 0.57 4.29
C ALA A 132 4.50 1.97 3.67
N ASN A 133 3.44 2.78 3.56
CA ASN A 133 3.56 4.21 3.21
C ASN A 133 4.48 4.99 4.17
N LEU A 134 4.68 4.51 5.40
CA LEU A 134 5.64 5.11 6.33
C LEU A 134 7.08 5.09 5.79
N LEU A 135 7.39 4.16 4.88
CA LEU A 135 8.67 4.13 4.16
C LEU A 135 8.86 5.34 3.24
N ALA A 136 7.79 6.01 2.83
CA ALA A 136 7.89 7.25 2.07
C ALA A 136 8.28 8.47 2.94
N VAL A 137 8.07 8.43 4.26
CA VAL A 137 8.39 9.53 5.17
C VAL A 137 9.88 9.93 5.10
N PRO A 138 10.87 9.01 5.16
CA PRO A 138 12.27 9.35 4.99
C PRO A 138 12.57 10.00 3.63
N LEU A 139 11.87 9.60 2.56
CA LEU A 139 12.02 10.19 1.24
C LEU A 139 11.60 11.67 1.24
N PHE A 140 10.45 11.98 1.83
CA PHE A 140 9.98 13.35 1.98
C PHE A 140 10.86 14.16 2.92
N ALA A 141 11.30 13.58 4.04
CA ALA A 141 12.23 14.23 4.96
C ALA A 141 13.55 14.58 4.27
N TYR A 142 14.08 13.67 3.44
CA TYR A 142 15.26 13.92 2.62
C TYR A 142 15.02 15.08 1.64
N TYR A 143 13.86 15.12 0.99
CA TYR A 143 13.50 16.18 0.06
C TYR A 143 13.37 17.55 0.72
N VAL A 144 12.77 17.63 1.91
CA VAL A 144 12.53 18.90 2.63
C VAL A 144 13.82 19.38 3.34
N ARG A 145 14.75 18.47 3.62
CA ARG A 145 15.99 18.79 4.32
C ARG A 145 16.77 19.91 3.60
N GLY A 146 17.08 20.96 4.35
CA GLY A 146 17.84 22.12 3.85
C GLY A 146 17.03 23.13 3.05
N LYS A 147 15.72 22.94 2.87
CA LYS A 147 14.84 23.93 2.23
C LYS A 147 14.25 24.87 3.28
N ARG A 148 14.14 26.15 2.90
CA ARG A 148 13.42 27.13 3.74
C ARG A 148 11.92 26.84 3.67
N LEU A 149 11.27 26.80 4.81
CA LEU A 149 9.82 26.71 4.90
C LEU A 149 9.19 27.96 4.32
N GLY A 150 8.58 27.85 3.17
CA GLY A 150 7.90 28.93 2.47
C GLY A 150 6.59 28.47 1.86
N TRP A 151 5.74 29.39 1.46
CA TRP A 151 4.40 29.12 0.89
C TRP A 151 4.46 28.17 -0.31
N ARG A 152 5.52 28.28 -1.13
CA ARG A 152 5.72 27.37 -2.27
C ARG A 152 5.91 25.92 -1.82
N LEU A 153 6.75 25.68 -0.80
CA LEU A 153 6.99 24.34 -0.27
C LEU A 153 5.73 23.76 0.39
N LEU A 154 5.02 24.61 1.16
CA LEU A 154 3.75 24.21 1.79
C LEU A 154 2.71 23.84 0.74
N GLY A 155 2.55 24.63 -0.32
CA GLY A 155 1.63 24.33 -1.42
C GLY A 155 1.99 23.04 -2.18
N GLN A 156 3.28 22.80 -2.42
CA GLN A 156 3.75 21.55 -3.04
C GLN A 156 3.47 20.32 -2.15
N THR A 157 3.73 20.44 -0.86
CA THR A 157 3.45 19.37 0.12
C THR A 157 1.95 19.11 0.21
N ALA A 158 1.14 20.16 0.28
CA ALA A 158 -0.32 20.04 0.29
C ALA A 158 -0.85 19.33 -0.97
N LEU A 159 -0.31 19.66 -2.14
CA LEU A 159 -0.69 19.00 -3.40
C LEU A 159 -0.35 17.51 -3.40
N VAL A 160 0.83 17.15 -2.91
CA VAL A 160 1.24 15.74 -2.79
C VAL A 160 0.38 15.00 -1.77
N LEU A 161 -0.04 15.63 -0.67
CA LEU A 161 -0.87 15.00 0.36
C LEU A 161 -2.37 14.97 0.01
N LEU A 162 -2.80 15.81 -0.93
CA LEU A 162 -4.21 15.93 -1.31
C LEU A 162 -4.89 14.59 -1.65
N PRO A 163 -4.28 13.65 -2.40
CA PRO A 163 -4.89 12.35 -2.68
C PRO A 163 -5.22 11.54 -1.43
N TYR A 164 -4.38 11.59 -0.39
CA TYR A 164 -4.69 10.92 0.88
C TYR A 164 -5.95 11.49 1.53
N VAL A 165 -6.10 12.82 1.51
CA VAL A 165 -7.29 13.50 2.06
C VAL A 165 -8.54 13.12 1.27
N LEU A 166 -8.47 13.17 -0.07
CA LEU A 166 -9.62 12.87 -0.93
C LEU A 166 -10.05 11.40 -0.83
N VAL A 167 -9.11 10.46 -0.89
CA VAL A 167 -9.41 9.03 -0.76
C VAL A 167 -9.89 8.72 0.65
N GLY A 168 -9.27 9.30 1.69
CA GLY A 168 -9.70 9.14 3.08
C GLY A 168 -11.12 9.65 3.29
N ALA A 169 -11.44 10.85 2.83
CA ALA A 169 -12.79 11.41 2.89
C ALA A 169 -13.80 10.54 2.12
N GLY A 170 -13.44 10.06 0.93
CA GLY A 170 -14.27 9.14 0.15
C GLY A 170 -14.55 7.82 0.88
N LEU A 171 -13.54 7.24 1.54
CA LEU A 171 -13.72 6.03 2.35
C LEU A 171 -14.59 6.27 3.58
N MET A 172 -14.40 7.40 4.27
CA MET A 172 -15.25 7.79 5.41
C MET A 172 -16.69 7.97 4.99
N ALA A 173 -16.94 8.67 3.87
CA ALA A 173 -18.28 8.85 3.31
C ALA A 173 -18.91 7.49 2.91
N TYR A 174 -18.15 6.62 2.26
CA TYR A 174 -18.61 5.27 1.92
C TYR A 174 -18.97 4.44 3.16
N ASN A 175 -18.12 4.48 4.19
CA ASN A 175 -18.39 3.78 5.45
C ASN A 175 -19.62 4.34 6.15
N TYR A 176 -19.78 5.67 6.18
CA TYR A 176 -20.95 6.31 6.77
C TYR A 176 -22.26 5.88 6.10
N VAL A 177 -22.29 5.87 4.76
CA VAL A 177 -23.47 5.41 4.00
C VAL A 177 -23.79 3.95 4.26
N ARG A 178 -22.77 3.12 4.49
CA ARG A 178 -22.94 1.66 4.64
C ARG A 178 -23.18 1.22 6.07
N PHE A 179 -22.52 1.86 7.04
CA PHE A 179 -22.48 1.43 8.44
C PHE A 179 -22.93 2.51 9.42
N GLU A 180 -23.41 3.66 8.93
CA GLU A 180 -23.79 4.83 9.74
C GLU A 180 -22.65 5.36 10.63
N SER A 181 -21.41 4.93 10.34
CA SER A 181 -20.19 5.32 11.04
C SER A 181 -19.03 5.49 10.06
N PRO A 182 -18.32 6.64 10.06
CA PRO A 182 -17.21 6.88 9.15
C PRO A 182 -15.98 6.02 9.46
N PHE A 183 -15.86 5.48 10.69
CA PHE A 183 -14.72 4.71 11.16
C PHE A 183 -15.00 3.20 11.27
N GLU A 184 -16.19 2.74 10.90
CA GLU A 184 -16.51 1.33 10.84
C GLU A 184 -16.09 0.76 9.48
N PHE A 185 -15.20 -0.24 9.50
CA PHE A 185 -14.71 -0.92 8.30
C PHE A 185 -15.36 -2.30 8.09
N GLY A 186 -16.49 -2.55 8.73
CA GLY A 186 -17.26 -3.78 8.61
C GLY A 186 -16.73 -4.93 9.48
N GLN A 187 -15.81 -4.67 10.39
CA GLN A 187 -15.32 -5.70 11.32
C GLN A 187 -16.42 -6.22 12.24
N SER A 188 -17.25 -5.33 12.76
CA SER A 188 -18.37 -5.67 13.64
C SER A 188 -19.45 -6.52 12.96
N TYR A 189 -19.46 -6.53 11.62
CA TYR A 189 -20.43 -7.29 10.81
C TYR A 189 -19.84 -8.56 10.20
N GLN A 190 -18.60 -8.92 10.54
CA GLN A 190 -17.99 -10.14 10.03
C GLN A 190 -18.55 -11.36 10.78
N LEU A 191 -19.11 -12.31 10.03
CA LEU A 191 -19.51 -13.62 10.54
C LEU A 191 -18.24 -14.46 10.74
N THR A 192 -17.63 -14.34 11.91
CA THR A 192 -16.47 -15.14 12.34
C THR A 192 -16.87 -16.05 13.47
N VAL A 193 -16.05 -17.07 13.76
CA VAL A 193 -16.28 -18.02 14.87
C VAL A 193 -16.30 -17.28 16.23
N ALA A 194 -15.59 -16.17 16.35
CA ALA A 194 -15.64 -15.29 17.51
C ALA A 194 -16.48 -14.06 17.19
N ASP A 195 -17.40 -13.70 18.09
CA ASP A 195 -18.17 -12.46 17.99
C ASP A 195 -17.24 -11.26 18.16
N GLN A 196 -16.96 -10.58 17.05
CA GLN A 196 -16.06 -9.43 17.03
C GLN A 196 -16.72 -8.16 17.57
N SER A 197 -18.05 -8.10 17.62
CA SER A 197 -18.76 -6.98 18.23
C SER A 197 -18.51 -6.88 19.74
N ALA A 198 -18.23 -8.00 20.39
CA ALA A 198 -17.91 -8.07 21.83
C ALA A 198 -16.56 -7.40 22.19
N TYR A 199 -15.66 -7.19 21.22
CA TYR A 199 -14.35 -6.58 21.49
C TYR A 199 -14.34 -5.05 21.48
N GLY A 200 -15.46 -4.40 21.18
CA GLY A 200 -15.55 -2.93 21.10
C GLY A 200 -14.67 -2.32 20.00
N SER A 201 -14.50 -1.01 20.01
CA SER A 201 -13.59 -0.38 19.05
C SER A 201 -12.15 -0.74 19.37
N LEU A 202 -11.36 -1.11 18.37
CA LEU A 202 -9.92 -1.43 18.47
C LEU A 202 -9.13 -0.38 19.27
N PHE A 203 -9.56 0.87 19.23
CA PHE A 203 -8.89 1.99 19.91
C PHE A 203 -9.25 2.12 21.40
N SER A 204 -10.36 1.52 21.87
CA SER A 204 -10.78 1.63 23.27
C SER A 204 -10.11 0.64 24.22
N GLN A 205 -9.54 -0.45 23.70
CA GLN A 205 -9.02 -1.55 24.52
C GLN A 205 -7.51 -1.74 24.44
N VAL A 206 -6.82 -1.02 23.55
CA VAL A 206 -5.38 -1.23 23.30
C VAL A 206 -4.57 -0.09 23.88
N SER A 207 -3.94 -0.28 25.04
CA SER A 207 -2.87 0.62 25.46
C SER A 207 -1.66 0.46 24.53
N LEU A 208 -0.96 1.58 24.22
CA LEU A 208 0.23 1.57 23.38
C LEU A 208 1.28 0.54 23.89
N GLY A 209 1.45 0.42 25.20
CA GLY A 209 2.36 -0.55 25.79
C GLY A 209 1.97 -2.01 25.52
N ARG A 210 0.66 -2.33 25.51
CA ARG A 210 0.17 -3.67 25.16
C ARG A 210 0.39 -3.95 23.68
N LEU A 211 0.12 -2.96 22.81
CA LEU A 211 0.35 -3.09 21.38
C LEU A 211 1.82 -3.40 21.07
N VAL A 212 2.75 -2.61 21.64
CA VAL A 212 4.19 -2.82 21.46
C VAL A 212 4.60 -4.20 21.98
N LYS A 213 4.16 -4.58 23.19
CA LYS A 213 4.49 -5.88 23.79
C LYS A 213 4.02 -7.05 22.92
N GLU A 214 2.78 -7.03 22.44
CA GLU A 214 2.24 -8.12 21.61
C GLU A 214 2.88 -8.11 20.20
N THR A 215 3.19 -6.95 19.64
CA THR A 215 3.92 -6.86 18.36
C THR A 215 5.32 -7.45 18.47
N VAL A 216 6.09 -7.09 19.51
CA VAL A 216 7.41 -7.67 19.77
C VAL A 216 7.32 -9.17 20.02
N LYS A 217 6.38 -9.60 20.84
CA LYS A 217 6.14 -11.02 21.12
C LYS A 217 5.83 -11.80 19.83
N ASN A 218 4.95 -11.30 18.98
CA ASN A 218 4.60 -11.96 17.72
C ASN A 218 5.74 -11.95 16.69
N PHE A 219 6.59 -10.92 16.70
CA PHE A 219 7.76 -10.84 15.83
C PHE A 219 8.84 -11.88 16.18
N PHE A 220 9.02 -12.13 17.49
CA PHE A 220 9.99 -13.12 17.99
C PHE A 220 9.37 -14.49 18.31
N TYR A 221 8.06 -14.63 18.15
CA TYR A 221 7.38 -15.90 18.33
C TYR A 221 7.63 -16.79 17.12
N VAL A 222 8.77 -17.45 17.15
CA VAL A 222 9.01 -18.57 16.23
C VAL A 222 8.04 -19.66 16.61
N ALA A 223 7.18 -20.06 15.70
CA ALA A 223 6.29 -21.18 15.89
C ALA A 223 7.13 -22.37 16.37
N ARG A 224 6.88 -22.81 17.60
CA ARG A 224 7.47 -24.06 18.06
C ARG A 224 6.81 -25.17 17.24
N PRO A 225 7.59 -26.09 16.66
CA PRO A 225 7.05 -27.25 15.95
C PRO A 225 6.18 -28.12 16.84
#